data_676c0d8f7637db9f8fc9182500aa3465
#
_entry.id   676c0d8f7637db9f8fc9182500aa3465
#
_cell.length_a   1.000
_cell.length_b   1.000
_cell.length_c   1.000
_cell.angle_alpha   90.00
_cell.angle_beta   90.00
_cell.angle_gamma   90.00
#
_symmetry.space_group_name_H-M   'P 1'
#
loop_
_entity.id
_entity.type
_entity.pdbx_description
1 polymer ?
#
loop_
_entity_poly.entity_id
_entity_poly.type
_entity_poly.pdbx_seq_one_letter_code
_entity_poly.pdbx_strand_id
1 'polypeptide(L)'
;MDICRLDVNYGGSSGYGRKYMERLSGNWGIVDVQDSITAAQTLSSSPYDLIDKKRLVIRGGSAGGFTVLAALSIANDVKVFAGATSRYGISDLAKMYESTHKFESKYLAKLVGGLPKEVPDLFKARSPIYHADNIVSPLLVRNKKVSDK
;
A
#
# COMPACT_ATOMS: atom_id res chain seq x y z
N MET A 1 -19.07 13.40 16.19
CA MET A 1 -18.56 12.10 15.68
C MET A 1 -17.06 12.16 15.76
N ASP A 2 -16.49 11.44 16.72
CA ASP A 2 -15.05 11.48 16.94
C ASP A 2 -14.36 10.59 15.92
N ILE A 3 -13.29 11.11 15.31
CA ILE A 3 -12.47 10.38 14.33
C ILE A 3 -11.16 10.03 15.01
N CYS A 4 -10.88 8.74 15.14
CA CYS A 4 -9.58 8.25 15.56
C CYS A 4 -8.67 8.09 14.32
N ARG A 5 -7.43 8.57 14.42
CA ARG A 5 -6.40 8.39 13.40
C ARG A 5 -5.32 7.46 13.90
N LEU A 6 -5.00 6.45 13.11
CA LEU A 6 -3.90 5.53 13.33
C LEU A 6 -2.85 5.72 12.21
N ASP A 7 -1.62 6.00 12.60
CA ASP A 7 -0.46 5.99 11.70
C ASP A 7 0.35 4.71 11.97
N VAL A 8 0.32 3.78 11.02
CA VAL A 8 0.93 2.46 11.21
C VAL A 8 2.42 2.51 10.91
N ASN A 9 3.24 2.11 11.86
CA ASN A 9 4.68 1.86 11.66
C ASN A 9 4.89 0.43 11.15
N TYR A 10 4.54 0.21 9.89
CA TYR A 10 4.67 -1.09 9.21
C TYR A 10 6.14 -1.57 9.13
N GLY A 11 6.36 -2.86 8.95
CA GLY A 11 7.67 -3.44 8.71
C GLY A 11 8.37 -2.79 7.53
N GLY A 12 9.44 -2.07 7.79
CA GLY A 12 10.13 -1.21 6.83
C GLY A 12 10.21 0.25 7.25
N SER A 13 9.45 0.66 8.29
CA SER A 13 9.50 2.00 8.84
C SER A 13 10.88 2.33 9.42
N SER A 14 11.33 3.57 9.26
CA SER A 14 12.57 4.09 9.85
C SER A 14 12.41 4.30 11.37
N GLY A 15 13.54 4.39 12.08
CA GLY A 15 13.54 4.63 13.54
C GLY A 15 13.55 3.38 14.41
N TYR A 16 13.32 2.20 13.82
CA TYR A 16 13.28 0.89 14.54
C TYR A 16 14.49 0.00 14.23
N GLY A 17 15.56 0.58 13.70
CA GLY A 17 16.80 -0.10 13.34
C GLY A 17 16.77 -0.77 11.96
N ARG A 18 17.99 -1.16 11.50
CA ARG A 18 18.20 -1.72 10.16
C ARG A 18 17.38 -2.98 9.91
N LYS A 19 17.36 -3.90 10.85
CA LYS A 19 16.63 -5.17 10.74
C LYS A 19 15.13 -4.97 10.51
N TYR A 20 14.55 -3.93 11.11
CA TYR A 20 13.15 -3.60 10.91
C TYR A 20 12.91 -2.98 9.53
N MET A 21 13.78 -2.06 9.09
CA MET A 21 13.70 -1.48 7.74
C MET A 21 13.86 -2.51 6.63
N GLU A 22 14.70 -3.53 6.83
CA GLU A 22 14.94 -4.59 5.85
C GLU A 22 13.75 -5.52 5.64
N ARG A 23 12.75 -5.53 6.53
CA ARG A 23 11.51 -6.31 6.37
C ARG A 23 10.74 -5.96 5.10
N LEU A 24 10.88 -4.74 4.59
CA LEU A 24 10.23 -4.29 3.37
C LEU A 24 10.95 -4.75 2.09
N SER A 25 12.25 -5.12 2.20
CA SER A 25 13.02 -5.59 1.05
C SER A 25 12.42 -6.86 0.47
N GLY A 26 12.07 -6.84 -0.82
CA GLY A 26 11.36 -7.93 -1.49
C GLY A 26 9.89 -8.11 -1.06
N ASN A 27 9.37 -7.27 -0.16
CA ASN A 27 8.04 -7.43 0.43
C ASN A 27 7.15 -6.19 0.37
N TRP A 28 7.52 -5.19 -0.42
CA TRP A 28 6.67 -4.02 -0.61
C TRP A 28 5.35 -4.38 -1.31
N GLY A 29 4.25 -3.88 -0.79
CA GLY A 29 2.90 -4.28 -1.17
C GLY A 29 2.41 -5.56 -0.48
N ILE A 30 3.22 -6.15 0.42
CA ILE A 30 2.83 -7.30 1.26
C ILE A 30 2.88 -6.89 2.73
N VAL A 31 4.06 -6.59 3.26
CA VAL A 31 4.26 -6.31 4.68
C VAL A 31 3.54 -5.02 5.10
N ASP A 32 3.69 -3.95 4.33
CA ASP A 32 3.04 -2.66 4.59
C ASP A 32 1.51 -2.77 4.51
N VAL A 33 0.99 -3.55 3.59
CA VAL A 33 -0.45 -3.84 3.45
C VAL A 33 -0.95 -4.69 4.62
N GLN A 34 -0.28 -5.80 4.89
CA GLN A 34 -0.69 -6.72 5.95
C GLN A 34 -0.64 -6.08 7.33
N ASP A 35 0.41 -5.32 7.63
CA ASP A 35 0.56 -4.62 8.91
C ASP A 35 -0.54 -3.55 9.07
N SER A 36 -0.91 -2.85 7.99
CA SER A 36 -2.00 -1.86 8.01
C SER A 36 -3.37 -2.51 8.26
N ILE A 37 -3.65 -3.63 7.61
CA ILE A 37 -4.88 -4.41 7.80
C ILE A 37 -4.92 -4.98 9.23
N THR A 38 -3.84 -5.62 9.67
CA THR A 38 -3.75 -6.23 11.01
C THR A 38 -3.95 -5.19 12.10
N ALA A 39 -3.35 -4.01 11.98
CA ALA A 39 -3.52 -2.92 12.94
C ALA A 39 -4.99 -2.47 13.04
N ALA A 40 -5.67 -2.30 11.91
CA ALA A 40 -7.08 -1.93 11.87
C ALA A 40 -7.98 -3.02 12.48
N GLN A 41 -7.76 -4.29 12.12
CA GLN A 41 -8.51 -5.42 12.65
C GLN A 41 -8.28 -5.61 14.14
N THR A 42 -7.05 -5.48 14.62
CA THR A 42 -6.71 -5.61 16.04
C THR A 42 -7.45 -4.57 16.89
N LEU A 43 -7.42 -3.30 16.47
CA LEU A 43 -8.08 -2.25 17.24
C LEU A 43 -9.62 -2.30 17.18
N SER A 44 -10.17 -2.95 16.19
CA SER A 44 -11.62 -3.14 16.03
C SER A 44 -12.15 -4.48 16.54
N SER A 45 -11.33 -5.23 17.28
CA SER A 45 -11.66 -6.55 17.81
C SER A 45 -11.31 -6.67 19.29
N SER A 46 -11.92 -7.66 19.97
CA SER A 46 -11.57 -7.99 21.36
C SER A 46 -10.08 -8.35 21.49
N PRO A 47 -9.40 -7.96 22.56
CA PRO A 47 -9.94 -7.28 23.77
C PRO A 47 -9.97 -5.74 23.66
N TYR A 48 -9.58 -5.16 22.52
CA TYR A 48 -9.45 -3.71 22.41
C TYR A 48 -10.79 -3.02 22.15
N ASP A 49 -11.53 -3.43 21.11
CA ASP A 49 -12.83 -2.88 20.70
C ASP A 49 -12.89 -1.33 20.70
N LEU A 50 -11.76 -0.69 20.28
CA LEU A 50 -11.59 0.77 20.36
C LEU A 50 -12.28 1.51 19.21
N ILE A 51 -12.51 0.83 18.09
CA ILE A 51 -13.03 1.43 16.86
C ILE A 51 -14.08 0.51 16.22
N ASP A 52 -15.02 1.12 15.52
CA ASP A 52 -16.09 0.40 14.82
C ASP A 52 -15.53 -0.22 13.52
N LYS A 53 -15.50 -1.56 13.44
CA LYS A 53 -15.04 -2.31 12.28
C LYS A 53 -15.78 -2.00 10.97
N LYS A 54 -17.02 -1.47 11.06
CA LYS A 54 -17.82 -1.09 9.87
C LYS A 54 -17.51 0.31 9.35
N ARG A 55 -16.68 1.09 10.07
CA ARG A 55 -16.36 2.48 9.75
C ARG A 55 -14.86 2.71 9.59
N LEU A 56 -14.11 1.65 9.29
CA LEU A 56 -12.69 1.72 9.01
C LEU A 56 -12.45 2.34 7.64
N VAL A 57 -11.59 3.34 7.56
CA VAL A 57 -11.16 3.93 6.30
C VAL A 57 -9.64 3.95 6.22
N ILE A 58 -9.09 3.73 5.01
CA ILE A 58 -7.66 3.81 4.77
C ILE A 58 -7.35 4.97 3.84
N ARG A 59 -6.27 5.72 4.13
CA ARG A 59 -5.81 6.80 3.25
C ARG A 59 -4.29 6.86 3.18
N GLY A 60 -3.78 7.23 2.01
CA GLY A 60 -2.35 7.37 1.80
C GLY A 60 -2.01 8.22 0.57
N GLY A 61 -0.75 8.63 0.49
CA GLY A 61 -0.21 9.36 -0.66
C GLY A 61 1.10 8.74 -1.14
N SER A 62 1.39 8.83 -2.46
CA SER A 62 2.60 8.27 -3.07
C SER A 62 2.74 6.77 -2.75
N ALA A 63 3.83 6.33 -2.10
CA ALA A 63 4.00 4.95 -1.65
C ALA A 63 2.85 4.49 -0.73
N GLY A 64 2.35 5.36 0.18
CA GLY A 64 1.17 5.05 1.00
C GLY A 64 -0.12 4.97 0.17
N GLY A 65 -0.22 5.70 -0.94
CA GLY A 65 -1.30 5.55 -1.91
C GLY A 65 -1.27 4.20 -2.63
N PHE A 66 -0.08 3.67 -2.90
CA PHE A 66 0.11 2.31 -3.38
C PHE A 66 -0.39 1.28 -2.33
N THR A 67 0.03 1.41 -1.07
CA THR A 67 -0.44 0.53 0.02
C THR A 67 -1.97 0.53 0.13
N VAL A 68 -2.61 1.71 -0.01
CA VAL A 68 -4.09 1.82 -0.05
C VAL A 68 -4.67 1.00 -1.21
N LEU A 69 -4.16 1.20 -2.42
CA LEU A 69 -4.66 0.50 -3.61
C LEU A 69 -4.44 -1.01 -3.48
N ALA A 70 -3.27 -1.44 -3.01
CA ALA A 70 -2.95 -2.85 -2.80
C ALA A 70 -3.82 -3.50 -1.72
N ALA A 71 -4.12 -2.78 -0.63
CA ALA A 71 -5.02 -3.26 0.41
C ALA A 71 -6.44 -3.50 -0.08
N LEU A 72 -6.90 -2.75 -1.07
CA LEU A 72 -8.25 -2.89 -1.63
C LEU A 72 -8.34 -3.87 -2.79
N SER A 73 -7.22 -4.19 -3.46
CA SER A 73 -7.25 -4.97 -4.71
C SER A 73 -6.48 -6.29 -4.65
N ILE A 74 -5.43 -6.38 -3.82
CA ILE A 74 -4.50 -7.52 -3.83
C ILE A 74 -4.55 -8.31 -2.51
N ALA A 75 -4.88 -7.65 -1.40
CA ALA A 75 -4.90 -8.30 -0.08
C ALA A 75 -5.89 -9.46 -0.03
N ASN A 76 -5.61 -10.45 0.81
CA ASN A 76 -6.51 -11.59 1.04
C ASN A 76 -7.89 -11.17 1.58
N ASP A 77 -7.94 -10.07 2.34
CA ASP A 77 -9.18 -9.48 2.84
C ASP A 77 -9.33 -8.04 2.34
N VAL A 78 -9.87 -7.90 1.15
CA VAL A 78 -10.12 -6.59 0.51
C VAL A 78 -11.31 -5.83 1.12
N LYS A 79 -12.08 -6.46 2.02
CA LYS A 79 -13.30 -5.90 2.61
C LYS A 79 -13.11 -5.27 3.99
N VAL A 80 -11.89 -5.21 4.49
CA VAL A 80 -11.59 -4.63 5.83
C VAL A 80 -11.98 -3.17 5.92
N PHE A 81 -11.77 -2.42 4.85
CA PHE A 81 -12.01 -0.98 4.84
C PHE A 81 -13.34 -0.64 4.17
N ALA A 82 -14.17 0.14 4.87
CA ALA A 82 -15.45 0.65 4.37
C ALA A 82 -15.29 1.74 3.30
N GLY A 83 -14.10 2.29 3.15
CA GLY A 83 -13.77 3.29 2.12
C GLY A 83 -12.30 3.64 2.14
N ALA A 84 -11.82 4.26 1.08
CA ALA A 84 -10.41 4.59 0.92
C ALA A 84 -10.15 5.89 0.16
N THR A 85 -8.97 6.47 0.38
CA THR A 85 -8.45 7.59 -0.42
C THR A 85 -7.01 7.35 -0.79
N SER A 86 -6.74 7.24 -2.08
CA SER A 86 -5.40 7.21 -2.65
C SER A 86 -5.06 8.53 -3.31
N ARG A 87 -4.02 9.21 -2.83
CA ARG A 87 -3.51 10.45 -3.41
C ARG A 87 -2.21 10.16 -4.15
N TYR A 88 -2.21 10.40 -5.48
CA TYR A 88 -1.06 10.14 -6.36
C TYR A 88 -0.37 8.81 -6.07
N GLY A 89 -1.17 7.77 -5.76
CA GLY A 89 -0.70 6.42 -5.50
C GLY A 89 -0.23 5.73 -6.77
N ILE A 90 0.73 4.83 -6.59
CA ILE A 90 1.28 4.03 -7.67
C ILE A 90 0.30 2.88 -7.93
N SER A 91 -0.18 2.74 -9.16
CA SER A 91 -1.05 1.63 -9.56
C SER A 91 -0.32 0.56 -10.39
N ASP A 92 0.78 0.94 -11.05
CA ASP A 92 1.57 0.07 -11.92
C ASP A 92 3.06 0.22 -11.58
N LEU A 93 3.64 -0.83 -11.00
CA LEU A 93 5.04 -0.83 -10.57
C LEU A 93 6.01 -0.88 -11.75
N ALA A 94 5.63 -1.53 -12.86
CA ALA A 94 6.50 -1.60 -14.04
C ALA A 94 6.61 -0.24 -14.72
N LYS A 95 5.49 0.45 -14.92
CA LYS A 95 5.48 1.83 -15.44
C LYS A 95 6.20 2.80 -14.52
N MET A 96 6.05 2.63 -13.21
CA MET A 96 6.82 3.43 -12.26
C MET A 96 8.32 3.20 -12.44
N TYR A 97 8.76 1.95 -12.58
CA TYR A 97 10.17 1.63 -12.81
C TYR A 97 10.73 2.30 -14.07
N GLU A 98 9.98 2.28 -15.17
CA GLU A 98 10.37 2.88 -16.45
C GLU A 98 10.48 4.42 -16.39
N SER A 99 9.59 5.06 -15.62
CA SER A 99 9.54 6.52 -15.47
C SER A 99 10.48 7.09 -14.41
N THR A 100 11.12 6.23 -13.64
CA THR A 100 11.91 6.61 -12.47
C THR A 100 13.41 6.74 -12.82
N HIS A 101 14.08 7.72 -12.20
CA HIS A 101 15.52 7.92 -12.37
C HIS A 101 16.35 6.72 -11.89
N LYS A 102 17.53 6.53 -12.50
CA LYS A 102 18.40 5.35 -12.33
C LYS A 102 18.72 4.95 -10.88
N PHE A 103 18.77 5.89 -9.95
CA PHE A 103 18.98 5.60 -8.52
C PHE A 103 17.75 5.03 -7.83
N GLU A 104 16.57 5.58 -8.10
CA GLU A 104 15.31 5.13 -7.52
C GLU A 104 14.87 3.79 -8.11
N SER A 105 15.21 3.51 -9.38
CA SER A 105 14.90 2.23 -10.02
C SER A 105 15.59 1.04 -9.34
N LYS A 106 16.84 1.19 -8.88
CA LYS A 106 17.54 0.17 -8.08
C LYS A 106 16.87 -0.06 -6.73
N TYR A 107 16.40 1.02 -6.10
CA TYR A 107 15.67 0.93 -4.84
C TYR A 107 14.33 0.23 -5.03
N LEU A 108 13.58 0.56 -6.07
CA LEU A 108 12.32 -0.12 -6.41
C LEU A 108 12.53 -1.62 -6.66
N ALA A 109 13.57 -1.99 -7.42
CA ALA A 109 13.91 -3.39 -7.65
C ALA A 109 14.21 -4.13 -6.34
N LYS A 110 14.92 -3.49 -5.39
CA LYS A 110 15.15 -4.05 -4.06
C LYS A 110 13.84 -4.24 -3.28
N LEU A 111 12.93 -3.29 -3.35
CA LEU A 111 11.63 -3.35 -2.66
C LEU A 111 10.72 -4.45 -3.21
N VAL A 112 10.73 -4.66 -4.52
CA VAL A 112 9.91 -5.69 -5.20
C VAL A 112 10.60 -7.06 -5.14
N GLY A 113 11.93 -7.12 -5.15
CA GLY A 113 12.68 -8.37 -5.06
C GLY A 113 13.42 -8.76 -6.34
N GLY A 114 13.56 -7.85 -7.31
CA GLY A 114 14.30 -8.05 -8.56
C GLY A 114 13.98 -6.98 -9.59
N LEU A 115 14.63 -7.04 -10.74
CA LEU A 115 14.34 -6.15 -11.87
C LEU A 115 13.05 -6.58 -12.60
N PRO A 116 12.28 -5.67 -13.23
CA PRO A 116 11.08 -6.05 -13.98
C PRO A 116 11.31 -7.11 -15.06
N LYS A 117 12.52 -7.13 -15.65
CA LYS A 117 12.92 -8.13 -16.65
C LYS A 117 13.20 -9.50 -16.05
N GLU A 118 13.61 -9.55 -14.79
CA GLU A 118 13.95 -10.79 -14.06
C GLU A 118 12.72 -11.41 -13.41
N VAL A 119 11.83 -10.58 -12.90
CA VAL A 119 10.64 -10.99 -12.15
C VAL A 119 9.36 -10.30 -12.65
N PRO A 120 9.00 -10.40 -13.96
CA PRO A 120 7.88 -9.67 -14.55
C PRO A 120 6.53 -10.04 -13.89
N ASP A 121 6.35 -11.31 -13.57
CA ASP A 121 5.12 -11.79 -12.94
C ASP A 121 4.92 -11.21 -11.53
N LEU A 122 6.02 -10.98 -10.81
CA LEU A 122 5.97 -10.36 -9.48
C LEU A 122 5.55 -8.89 -9.57
N PHE A 123 6.07 -8.16 -10.56
CA PHE A 123 5.64 -6.78 -10.81
C PHE A 123 4.14 -6.73 -11.15
N LYS A 124 3.66 -7.64 -12.00
CA LYS A 124 2.26 -7.74 -12.36
C LYS A 124 1.38 -8.10 -11.15
N ALA A 125 1.76 -9.14 -10.42
CA ALA A 125 1.02 -9.62 -9.25
C ALA A 125 0.89 -8.57 -8.13
N ARG A 126 1.88 -7.65 -8.02
CA ARG A 126 1.87 -6.58 -7.01
C ARG A 126 1.40 -5.23 -7.53
N SER A 127 1.01 -5.12 -8.78
CA SER A 127 0.49 -3.86 -9.35
C SER A 127 -1.03 -3.81 -9.25
N PRO A 128 -1.60 -2.90 -8.45
CA PRO A 128 -3.04 -2.80 -8.21
C PRO A 128 -3.90 -2.71 -9.49
N ILE A 129 -3.35 -2.15 -10.57
CA ILE A 129 -4.08 -1.99 -11.83
C ILE A 129 -4.55 -3.31 -12.43
N TYR A 130 -3.82 -4.41 -12.22
CA TYR A 130 -4.21 -5.74 -12.73
C TYR A 130 -5.22 -6.46 -11.84
N HIS A 131 -5.57 -5.86 -10.70
CA HIS A 131 -6.48 -6.42 -9.70
C HIS A 131 -7.62 -5.44 -9.36
N ALA A 132 -7.82 -4.42 -10.20
CA ALA A 132 -8.80 -3.36 -9.93
C ALA A 132 -10.23 -3.87 -9.77
N ASP A 133 -10.57 -4.97 -10.43
CA ASP A 133 -11.90 -5.61 -10.35
C ASP A 133 -12.20 -6.19 -8.96
N ASN A 134 -11.20 -6.39 -8.12
CA ASN A 134 -11.37 -6.84 -6.73
C ASN A 134 -11.80 -5.71 -5.79
N ILE A 135 -11.74 -4.46 -6.22
CA ILE A 135 -12.08 -3.31 -5.36
C ILE A 135 -13.59 -3.22 -5.20
N VAL A 136 -14.06 -3.51 -4.00
CA VAL A 136 -15.48 -3.50 -3.64
C VAL A 136 -15.88 -2.29 -2.78
N SER A 137 -14.91 -1.63 -2.16
CA SER A 137 -15.15 -0.47 -1.28
C SER A 137 -15.04 0.84 -2.07
N PRO A 138 -15.84 1.88 -1.71
CA PRO A 138 -15.70 3.20 -2.30
C PRO A 138 -14.27 3.72 -2.21
N LEU A 139 -13.70 4.13 -3.36
CA LEU A 139 -12.34 4.60 -3.49
C LEU A 139 -12.30 5.98 -4.14
N LEU A 140 -11.76 6.96 -3.42
CA LEU A 140 -11.42 8.27 -3.97
C LEU A 140 -9.96 8.27 -4.44
N VAL A 141 -9.75 8.41 -5.74
CA VAL A 141 -8.41 8.58 -6.33
C VAL A 141 -8.20 10.05 -6.67
N ARG A 142 -7.12 10.63 -6.15
CA ARG A 142 -6.70 11.99 -6.46
C ARG A 142 -5.31 11.97 -7.08
N ASN A 143 -5.21 12.21 -8.37
CA ASN A 143 -3.94 12.32 -9.09
C ASN A 143 -3.49 13.78 -9.18
N LYS A 144 -2.17 14.00 -9.20
CA LYS A 144 -1.61 15.30 -9.53
C LYS A 144 -1.82 15.51 -11.03
N LYS A 145 -2.46 16.63 -11.43
CA LYS A 145 -2.47 17.04 -12.84
C LYS A 145 -1.01 17.24 -13.25
N VAL A 146 -0.53 16.48 -14.22
CA VAL A 146 0.71 16.81 -14.90
C VAL A 146 0.38 18.08 -15.69
N SER A 147 0.92 19.21 -15.27
CA SER A 147 0.91 20.40 -16.08
C SER A 147 1.88 20.14 -17.21
N ASP A 148 1.39 20.03 -18.43
CA ASP A 148 2.22 20.08 -19.61
C ASP A 148 3.07 21.35 -19.55
N LYS A 149 4.39 21.17 -19.43
CA LYS A 149 5.38 22.23 -19.60
C LYS A 149 5.95 22.13 -20.97
#